data_6e4a779e5321413095a9a4d8900ebfdb
#
_entry.id   6e4a779e5321413095a9a4d8900ebfdb
#
_cell.length_a   1.000
_cell.length_b   1.000
_cell.length_c   1.000
_cell.angle_alpha   90.00
_cell.angle_beta   90.00
_cell.angle_gamma   90.00
#
_symmetry.space_group_name_H-M   'P 1'
#
loop_
_entity.id
_entity.type
_entity.pdbx_description
1 polymer ?
#
loop_
_entity_poly.entity_id
_entity_poly.type
_entity_poly.pdbx_seq_one_letter_code
_entity_poly.pdbx_strand_id
1 'polypeptide(L)'
;MNVRALAVIGLCTAFVHPAYAFLEDAEARRAILELRQRFDSSAEEAAQMRRGMLDLQSQIESMRREMAQLNGAKEQLEREVSEIQRRQKDLAAGVDDRLRKFEPVRVQLDGLEFTADPAEKRDFDAALEKFRAGEFAEARKTFASFVNTYPSSGYVPSARFWLGNTQYAGRDYKEAIANFRSMLKAAPQHARAADAALSIANCQLELKDTKGAVKTLQDLVKDYPASEAASTAKERLQRLK
;
A
#
# COMPACT_ATOMS: atom_id res chain seq x y z
N MET A 1 136.28 31.30 22.46
CA MET A 1 136.84 32.41 21.70
C MET A 1 135.68 33.44 21.57
N ASN A 2 135.89 34.54 22.17
CA ASN A 2 135.59 35.92 21.73
C ASN A 2 134.09 36.21 21.33
N VAL A 3 133.51 37.20 21.63
CA VAL A 3 133.76 38.56 22.24
C VAL A 3 132.41 39.34 22.14
N ARG A 4 132.12 40.00 23.19
CA ARG A 4 131.60 41.39 23.18
C ARG A 4 130.31 41.67 22.32
N ALA A 5 129.40 42.40 22.66
CA ALA A 5 129.21 43.55 23.58
C ALA A 5 127.90 44.25 23.21
N LEU A 6 127.48 44.95 24.20
CA LEU A 6 126.77 46.22 24.16
C LEU A 6 125.22 46.31 24.05
N ALA A 7 124.79 46.69 25.18
CA ALA A 7 123.63 47.49 25.55
C ALA A 7 123.24 48.60 24.60
N VAL A 8 121.95 48.81 24.42
CA VAL A 8 121.35 50.16 24.37
C VAL A 8 119.98 50.10 24.95
N ILE A 9 119.71 50.95 25.87
CA ILE A 9 118.53 51.32 26.55
C ILE A 9 117.56 51.92 25.59
N GLY A 10 116.33 51.52 25.53
CA GLY A 10 115.19 52.12 24.85
C GLY A 10 113.95 52.06 25.69
N LEU A 11 113.81 53.04 26.58
CA LEU A 11 112.59 53.31 27.35
C LEU A 11 111.56 53.81 26.42
N CYS A 12 110.51 53.05 26.16
CA CYS A 12 109.33 53.55 25.50
C CYS A 12 108.05 53.12 26.22
N THR A 13 107.43 54.04 26.73
CA THR A 13 106.20 54.16 27.47
C THR A 13 105.09 53.23 26.94
N ALA A 14 104.70 52.34 27.78
CA ALA A 14 103.45 51.56 27.62
C ALA A 14 102.30 52.54 27.91
N PHE A 15 101.62 53.06 26.91
CA PHE A 15 100.28 53.60 27.06
C PHE A 15 99.32 52.44 27.09
N VAL A 16 98.88 52.08 28.26
CA VAL A 16 97.81 51.16 28.53
C VAL A 16 96.52 51.89 28.02
N HIS A 17 95.86 51.27 27.07
CA HIS A 17 94.53 51.63 26.68
C HIS A 17 93.53 50.62 27.34
N PRO A 18 93.18 50.81 28.63
CA PRO A 18 92.18 49.94 29.24
C PRO A 18 90.73 50.36 28.93
N ALA A 19 90.52 51.52 28.28
CA ALA A 19 89.18 52.04 28.04
C ALA A 19 88.40 51.37 26.88
N TYR A 20 89.09 50.95 25.85
CA TYR A 20 88.43 50.29 24.71
C TYR A 20 87.96 48.89 25.02
N ALA A 21 88.68 48.07 25.76
CA ALA A 21 88.32 46.77 26.14
C ALA A 21 87.11 46.74 27.13
N PHE A 22 86.93 47.79 27.94
CA PHE A 22 85.78 47.91 28.83
C PHE A 22 84.48 48.31 28.14
N LEU A 23 84.55 49.17 27.06
CA LEU A 23 83.39 49.55 26.27
C LEU A 23 82.91 48.37 25.36
N GLU A 24 83.85 47.64 24.79
CA GLU A 24 83.57 46.45 23.97
C GLU A 24 82.96 45.30 24.81
N ASP A 25 83.41 45.16 26.06
CA ASP A 25 82.83 44.17 27.03
C ASP A 25 81.39 44.62 27.44
N ALA A 26 81.12 45.90 27.55
CA ALA A 26 79.79 46.48 27.87
C ALA A 26 78.78 46.28 26.71
N GLU A 27 79.22 46.48 25.44
CA GLU A 27 78.39 46.19 24.26
C GLU A 27 78.14 44.72 24.10
N ALA A 28 79.14 43.91 24.25
CA ALA A 28 79.02 42.40 24.22
C ALA A 28 78.01 41.92 25.28
N ARG A 29 78.09 42.46 26.51
CA ARG A 29 77.11 42.11 27.59
C ARG A 29 75.72 42.56 27.24
N ARG A 30 75.51 43.73 26.63
CA ARG A 30 74.16 44.20 26.18
C ARG A 30 73.63 43.23 25.09
N ALA A 31 74.45 42.89 24.10
CA ALA A 31 74.07 41.97 23.03
C ALA A 31 73.71 40.61 23.59
N ILE A 32 74.45 40.08 24.58
CA ILE A 32 74.13 38.83 25.24
C ILE A 32 72.81 38.90 26.00
N LEU A 33 72.50 40.02 26.70
CA LEU A 33 71.23 40.20 27.39
C LEU A 33 70.10 40.30 26.40
N GLU A 34 70.24 41.01 25.29
CA GLU A 34 69.22 41.08 24.24
C GLU A 34 69.00 39.73 23.57
N LEU A 35 70.08 38.96 23.27
CA LEU A 35 69.95 37.63 22.74
C LEU A 35 69.25 36.67 23.74
N ARG A 36 69.55 36.79 25.05
CA ARG A 36 68.85 36.01 26.07
C ARG A 36 67.35 36.36 26.13
N GLN A 37 67.07 37.67 26.13
CA GLN A 37 65.65 38.10 26.10
C GLN A 37 64.90 37.61 24.87
N ARG A 38 65.51 37.70 23.70
CA ARG A 38 64.92 37.12 22.44
C ARG A 38 64.79 35.60 22.51
N PHE A 39 65.75 34.92 23.09
CA PHE A 39 65.68 33.46 23.26
C PHE A 39 64.57 33.05 24.23
N ASP A 40 64.44 33.80 25.35
CA ASP A 40 63.36 33.52 26.36
C ASP A 40 62.01 33.79 25.76
N SER A 41 61.81 34.92 25.02
CA SER A 41 60.56 35.20 24.32
C SER A 41 60.25 34.14 23.25
N SER A 42 61.23 33.71 22.49
CA SER A 42 61.07 32.66 21.48
C SER A 42 60.74 31.31 22.13
N ALA A 43 61.34 31.00 23.30
CA ALA A 43 61.01 29.82 24.07
C ALA A 43 59.57 29.82 24.62
N GLU A 44 59.10 31.01 25.09
CA GLU A 44 57.72 31.21 25.53
C GLU A 44 56.69 31.04 24.37
N GLU A 45 57.00 31.70 23.21
CA GLU A 45 56.20 31.56 22.00
C GLU A 45 56.11 30.08 21.55
N ALA A 46 57.24 29.40 21.53
CA ALA A 46 57.30 27.94 21.21
C ALA A 46 56.50 27.10 22.20
N ALA A 47 56.50 27.47 23.50
CA ALA A 47 55.73 26.81 24.52
C ALA A 47 54.23 27.06 24.33
N GLN A 48 53.82 28.28 24.02
CA GLN A 48 52.44 28.63 23.69
C GLN A 48 51.96 27.90 22.42
N MET A 49 52.79 27.86 21.39
CA MET A 49 52.45 27.14 20.14
C MET A 49 52.28 25.64 20.38
N ARG A 50 53.13 25.04 21.23
CA ARG A 50 52.95 23.62 21.64
C ARG A 50 51.63 23.40 22.40
N ARG A 51 51.28 24.28 23.31
CA ARG A 51 49.98 24.19 24.03
C ARG A 51 48.80 24.29 23.08
N GLY A 52 48.82 25.27 22.15
CA GLY A 52 47.81 25.42 21.10
C GLY A 52 47.71 24.16 20.21
N MET A 53 48.85 23.53 19.87
CA MET A 53 48.90 22.31 19.09
C MET A 53 48.27 21.12 19.82
N LEU A 54 48.48 20.99 21.14
CA LEU A 54 47.88 19.95 21.97
C LEU A 54 46.37 20.15 22.13
N ASP A 55 45.93 21.42 22.25
CA ASP A 55 44.51 21.80 22.30
C ASP A 55 43.81 21.44 20.98
N LEU A 56 44.39 21.86 19.85
CA LEU A 56 43.87 21.49 18.53
C LEU A 56 43.78 19.96 18.33
N GLN A 57 44.83 19.24 18.78
CA GLN A 57 44.81 17.78 18.69
C GLN A 57 43.65 17.18 19.52
N SER A 58 43.45 17.70 20.74
CA SER A 58 42.32 17.29 21.58
C SER A 58 40.95 17.58 20.92
N GLN A 59 40.84 18.78 20.30
CA GLN A 59 39.61 19.14 19.55
C GLN A 59 39.39 18.21 18.34
N ILE A 60 40.43 17.88 17.58
CA ILE A 60 40.34 16.95 16.47
C ILE A 60 39.89 15.57 16.93
N GLU A 61 40.42 15.09 18.06
CA GLU A 61 40.00 13.78 18.62
C GLU A 61 38.55 13.81 19.11
N SER A 62 38.09 14.95 19.69
CA SER A 62 36.69 15.13 20.06
C SER A 62 35.78 15.12 18.85
N MET A 63 36.11 15.90 17.80
CA MET A 63 35.35 15.94 16.55
C MET A 63 35.31 14.57 15.87
N ARG A 64 36.40 13.80 15.89
CA ARG A 64 36.40 12.44 15.35
C ARG A 64 35.48 11.51 16.09
N ARG A 65 35.40 11.62 17.43
CA ARG A 65 34.46 10.83 18.24
C ARG A 65 33.01 11.21 17.94
N GLU A 66 32.73 12.52 17.86
CA GLU A 66 31.39 13.00 17.49
C GLU A 66 30.98 12.56 16.10
N MET A 67 31.90 12.63 15.14
CA MET A 67 31.65 12.16 13.77
C MET A 67 31.38 10.64 13.73
N ALA A 68 32.10 9.86 14.51
CA ALA A 68 31.82 8.42 14.63
C ALA A 68 30.44 8.13 15.24
N GLN A 69 30.05 8.89 16.26
CA GLN A 69 28.70 8.78 16.86
C GLN A 69 27.61 9.17 15.87
N LEU A 70 27.79 10.30 15.14
CA LEU A 70 26.84 10.74 14.13
C LEU A 70 26.69 9.71 12.99
N ASN A 71 27.80 9.13 12.54
CA ASN A 71 27.78 8.07 11.53
C ASN A 71 27.04 6.83 12.03
N GLY A 72 27.27 6.41 13.28
CA GLY A 72 26.52 5.32 13.90
C GLY A 72 25.03 5.60 14.01
N ALA A 73 24.66 6.81 14.45
CA ALA A 73 23.24 7.24 14.50
C ALA A 73 22.59 7.30 13.11
N LYS A 74 23.34 7.80 12.10
CA LYS A 74 22.88 7.81 10.71
C LYS A 74 22.57 6.40 10.20
N GLU A 75 23.50 5.46 10.39
CA GLU A 75 23.30 4.07 9.96
C GLU A 75 22.12 3.41 10.69
N GLN A 76 21.90 3.76 11.95
CA GLN A 76 20.74 3.27 12.69
C GLN A 76 19.44 3.83 12.11
N LEU A 77 19.39 5.14 11.85
CA LEU A 77 18.22 5.79 11.22
C LEU A 77 17.94 5.24 9.83
N GLU A 78 18.97 4.98 9.02
CA GLU A 78 18.81 4.37 7.70
C GLU A 78 18.20 2.97 7.79
N ARG A 79 18.59 2.17 8.79
CA ARG A 79 17.98 0.86 9.05
C ARG A 79 16.53 1.00 9.50
N GLU A 80 16.24 1.92 10.43
CA GLU A 80 14.87 2.17 10.90
C GLU A 80 13.94 2.67 9.76
N VAL A 81 14.42 3.61 8.94
CA VAL A 81 13.67 4.09 7.77
C VAL A 81 13.38 2.95 6.80
N SER A 82 14.36 2.11 6.50
CA SER A 82 14.19 0.95 5.62
C SER A 82 13.16 -0.04 6.18
N GLU A 83 13.19 -0.29 7.49
CA GLU A 83 12.22 -1.17 8.15
C GLU A 83 10.79 -0.57 8.14
N ILE A 84 10.67 0.73 8.40
CA ILE A 84 9.39 1.44 8.33
C ILE A 84 8.82 1.38 6.90
N GLN A 85 9.64 1.65 5.89
CA GLN A 85 9.22 1.56 4.49
C GLN A 85 8.74 0.17 4.10
N ARG A 86 9.44 -0.87 4.56
CA ARG A 86 9.03 -2.26 4.35
C ARG A 86 7.68 -2.55 5.01
N ARG A 87 7.54 -2.19 6.29
CA ARG A 87 6.26 -2.37 7.02
C ARG A 87 5.12 -1.60 6.36
N GLN A 88 5.38 -0.38 5.89
CA GLN A 88 4.37 0.42 5.18
C GLN A 88 3.93 -0.24 3.88
N LYS A 89 4.87 -0.80 3.11
CA LYS A 89 4.56 -1.55 1.89
C LYS A 89 3.76 -2.81 2.17
N ASP A 90 4.14 -3.58 3.20
CA ASP A 90 3.44 -4.80 3.59
C ASP A 90 2.02 -4.48 4.09
N LEU A 91 1.87 -3.38 4.85
CA LEU A 91 0.56 -2.90 5.31
C LEU A 91 -0.32 -2.46 4.13
N ALA A 92 0.21 -1.69 3.19
CA ALA A 92 -0.52 -1.26 1.99
C ALA A 92 -0.97 -2.45 1.16
N ALA A 93 -0.09 -3.43 0.91
CA ALA A 93 -0.44 -4.67 0.21
C ALA A 93 -1.53 -5.46 0.96
N GLY A 94 -1.42 -5.58 2.28
CA GLY A 94 -2.42 -6.24 3.11
C GLY A 94 -3.78 -5.53 3.13
N VAL A 95 -3.80 -4.20 3.04
CA VAL A 95 -5.03 -3.40 2.90
C VAL A 95 -5.64 -3.60 1.52
N ASP A 96 -4.83 -3.54 0.44
CA ASP A 96 -5.29 -3.78 -0.93
C ASP A 96 -5.90 -5.17 -1.09
N ASP A 97 -5.27 -6.20 -0.57
CA ASP A 97 -5.80 -7.58 -0.62
C ASP A 97 -7.14 -7.72 0.14
N ARG A 98 -7.31 -6.95 1.21
CA ARG A 98 -8.58 -6.92 1.95
C ARG A 98 -9.65 -6.15 1.19
N LEU A 99 -9.30 -5.02 0.59
CA LEU A 99 -10.23 -4.21 -0.21
C LEU A 99 -10.72 -4.95 -1.46
N ARG A 100 -9.84 -5.66 -2.17
CA ARG A 100 -10.22 -6.48 -3.33
C ARG A 100 -11.35 -7.47 -3.05
N LYS A 101 -11.48 -7.94 -1.82
CA LYS A 101 -12.59 -8.83 -1.42
C LYS A 101 -13.94 -8.16 -1.38
N PHE A 102 -13.96 -6.82 -1.37
CA PHE A 102 -15.17 -6.00 -1.36
C PHE A 102 -15.36 -5.23 -2.67
N GLU A 103 -14.39 -5.30 -3.60
CA GLU A 103 -14.54 -4.65 -4.89
C GLU A 103 -15.65 -5.33 -5.71
N PRO A 104 -16.56 -4.53 -6.30
CA PRO A 104 -17.60 -5.05 -7.18
C PRO A 104 -17.01 -5.80 -8.37
N VAL A 105 -17.55 -6.97 -8.67
CA VAL A 105 -17.12 -7.83 -9.77
C VAL A 105 -18.09 -7.77 -10.94
N ARG A 106 -17.56 -7.85 -12.15
CA ARG A 106 -18.39 -8.01 -13.35
C ARG A 106 -18.94 -9.43 -13.38
N VAL A 107 -20.25 -9.53 -13.58
CA VAL A 107 -20.98 -10.79 -13.66
C VAL A 107 -21.72 -10.87 -14.98
N GLN A 108 -21.63 -12.03 -15.62
CA GLN A 108 -22.47 -12.38 -16.76
C GLN A 108 -23.36 -13.58 -16.35
N LEU A 109 -24.66 -13.35 -16.29
CA LEU A 109 -25.63 -14.36 -15.88
C LEU A 109 -26.90 -14.27 -16.72
N ASP A 110 -27.37 -15.41 -17.24
CA ASP A 110 -28.62 -15.52 -17.99
C ASP A 110 -28.76 -14.45 -19.11
N GLY A 111 -27.65 -14.12 -19.79
CA GLY A 111 -27.62 -13.13 -20.88
C GLY A 111 -27.56 -11.67 -20.44
N LEU A 112 -27.49 -11.38 -19.14
CA LEU A 112 -27.29 -10.06 -18.58
C LEU A 112 -25.85 -9.87 -18.12
N GLU A 113 -25.30 -8.68 -18.36
CA GLU A 113 -24.00 -8.25 -17.84
C GLU A 113 -24.24 -7.11 -16.85
N PHE A 114 -23.69 -7.25 -15.65
CA PHE A 114 -23.85 -6.26 -14.57
C PHE A 114 -22.67 -6.32 -13.60
N THR A 115 -22.57 -5.33 -12.75
CA THR A 115 -21.59 -5.30 -11.66
C THR A 115 -22.32 -5.64 -10.36
N ALA A 116 -21.75 -6.51 -9.54
CA ALA A 116 -22.33 -6.93 -8.27
C ALA A 116 -21.27 -6.94 -7.17
N ASP A 117 -21.70 -6.65 -5.95
CA ASP A 117 -20.85 -6.82 -4.79
C ASP A 117 -20.57 -8.31 -4.52
N PRO A 118 -19.37 -8.68 -4.03
CA PRO A 118 -19.05 -10.06 -3.72
C PRO A 118 -20.03 -10.73 -2.74
N ALA A 119 -20.66 -9.94 -1.85
CA ALA A 119 -21.70 -10.41 -0.95
C ALA A 119 -22.96 -10.83 -1.71
N GLU A 120 -23.41 -10.06 -2.71
CA GLU A 120 -24.55 -10.41 -3.56
C GLU A 120 -24.30 -11.73 -4.29
N LYS A 121 -23.11 -11.85 -4.91
CA LYS A 121 -22.71 -13.06 -5.61
C LYS A 121 -22.75 -14.29 -4.67
N ARG A 122 -22.12 -14.18 -3.51
CA ARG A 122 -22.05 -15.27 -2.51
C ARG A 122 -23.46 -15.69 -2.07
N ASP A 123 -24.32 -14.72 -1.75
CA ASP A 123 -25.66 -15.00 -1.23
C ASP A 123 -26.58 -15.57 -2.31
N PHE A 124 -26.43 -15.14 -3.57
CA PHE A 124 -27.14 -15.72 -4.72
C PHE A 124 -26.67 -17.16 -4.99
N ASP A 125 -25.36 -17.40 -5.04
CA ASP A 125 -24.77 -18.72 -5.29
C ASP A 125 -25.21 -19.71 -4.19
N ALA A 126 -25.20 -19.29 -2.92
CA ALA A 126 -25.66 -20.12 -1.80
C ALA A 126 -27.15 -20.49 -1.91
N ALA A 127 -27.99 -19.55 -2.37
CA ALA A 127 -29.39 -19.85 -2.63
C ALA A 127 -29.57 -20.86 -3.77
N LEU A 128 -28.77 -20.72 -4.84
CA LEU A 128 -28.82 -21.59 -5.99
C LEU A 128 -28.32 -23.02 -5.67
N GLU A 129 -27.31 -23.15 -4.82
CA GLU A 129 -26.83 -24.44 -4.33
C GLU A 129 -27.91 -25.18 -3.57
N LYS A 130 -28.63 -24.52 -2.66
CA LYS A 130 -29.77 -25.12 -1.96
C LYS A 130 -30.85 -25.60 -2.91
N PHE A 131 -31.16 -24.84 -3.96
CA PHE A 131 -32.09 -25.22 -4.99
C PHE A 131 -31.63 -26.50 -5.72
N ARG A 132 -30.36 -26.56 -6.10
CA ARG A 132 -29.75 -27.72 -6.78
C ARG A 132 -29.71 -28.95 -5.89
N ALA A 133 -29.54 -28.77 -4.58
CA ALA A 133 -29.61 -29.86 -3.59
C ALA A 133 -31.02 -30.36 -3.34
N GLY A 134 -32.06 -29.74 -3.94
CA GLY A 134 -33.46 -30.11 -3.70
C GLY A 134 -34.06 -29.59 -2.39
N GLU A 135 -33.32 -28.73 -1.68
CA GLU A 135 -33.70 -28.07 -0.43
C GLU A 135 -34.66 -26.90 -0.70
N PHE A 136 -35.78 -27.15 -1.39
CA PHE A 136 -36.64 -26.07 -1.93
C PHE A 136 -37.20 -25.14 -0.86
N ALA A 137 -37.50 -25.63 0.36
CA ALA A 137 -37.97 -24.80 1.46
C ALA A 137 -36.92 -23.77 1.93
N GLU A 138 -35.66 -24.22 2.05
CA GLU A 138 -34.55 -23.32 2.43
C GLU A 138 -34.12 -22.41 1.28
N ALA A 139 -34.07 -22.93 0.05
CA ALA A 139 -33.82 -22.12 -1.16
C ALA A 139 -34.86 -21.01 -1.29
N ARG A 140 -36.15 -21.29 -1.03
CA ARG A 140 -37.21 -20.27 -1.01
C ARG A 140 -36.90 -19.13 -0.03
N LYS A 141 -36.56 -19.47 1.22
CA LYS A 141 -36.23 -18.48 2.25
C LYS A 141 -35.02 -17.64 1.83
N THR A 142 -33.99 -18.29 1.31
CA THR A 142 -32.73 -17.61 0.93
C THR A 142 -32.94 -16.69 -0.29
N PHE A 143 -33.65 -17.14 -1.33
CA PHE A 143 -33.96 -16.28 -2.48
C PHE A 143 -34.90 -15.11 -2.10
N ALA A 144 -35.89 -15.35 -1.23
CA ALA A 144 -36.76 -14.28 -0.75
C ALA A 144 -35.96 -13.22 0.05
N SER A 145 -35.08 -13.67 0.94
CA SER A 145 -34.18 -12.80 1.67
C SER A 145 -33.27 -12.01 0.71
N PHE A 146 -32.72 -12.67 -0.32
CA PHE A 146 -31.87 -12.05 -1.32
C PHE A 146 -32.58 -10.89 -2.04
N VAL A 147 -33.78 -11.15 -2.57
CA VAL A 147 -34.57 -10.13 -3.30
C VAL A 147 -34.91 -8.93 -2.41
N ASN A 148 -35.13 -9.16 -1.12
CA ASN A 148 -35.43 -8.10 -0.15
C ASN A 148 -34.17 -7.30 0.25
N THR A 149 -33.04 -7.99 0.42
CA THR A 149 -31.77 -7.38 0.84
C THR A 149 -31.12 -6.59 -0.29
N TYR A 150 -31.23 -7.08 -1.52
CA TYR A 150 -30.56 -6.53 -2.70
C TYR A 150 -31.56 -6.16 -3.82
N PRO A 151 -32.53 -5.26 -3.58
CA PRO A 151 -33.62 -5.00 -4.53
C PRO A 151 -33.15 -4.40 -5.87
N SER A 152 -31.97 -3.78 -5.90
CA SER A 152 -31.37 -3.16 -7.09
C SER A 152 -30.29 -4.02 -7.74
N SER A 153 -30.02 -5.21 -7.24
CA SER A 153 -29.01 -6.11 -7.75
C SER A 153 -29.35 -6.61 -9.17
N GLY A 154 -28.34 -6.73 -10.02
CA GLY A 154 -28.46 -7.38 -11.32
C GLY A 154 -28.88 -8.86 -11.25
N TYR A 155 -28.73 -9.50 -10.11
CA TYR A 155 -29.20 -10.86 -9.86
C TYR A 155 -30.72 -10.96 -9.66
N VAL A 156 -31.43 -9.86 -9.37
CA VAL A 156 -32.85 -9.90 -8.99
C VAL A 156 -33.75 -10.63 -10.01
N PRO A 157 -33.60 -10.44 -11.33
CA PRO A 157 -34.40 -11.19 -12.30
C PRO A 157 -34.22 -12.70 -12.16
N SER A 158 -32.98 -13.19 -12.11
CA SER A 158 -32.65 -14.60 -11.91
C SER A 158 -33.11 -15.11 -10.54
N ALA A 159 -32.92 -14.32 -9.47
CA ALA A 159 -33.37 -14.68 -8.12
C ALA A 159 -34.89 -14.86 -8.06
N ARG A 160 -35.68 -13.97 -8.70
CA ARG A 160 -37.14 -14.08 -8.80
C ARG A 160 -37.56 -15.30 -9.61
N PHE A 161 -36.84 -15.65 -10.67
CA PHE A 161 -37.09 -16.87 -11.43
C PHE A 161 -36.92 -18.11 -10.53
N TRP A 162 -35.82 -18.22 -9.82
CA TRP A 162 -35.57 -19.35 -8.95
C TRP A 162 -36.51 -19.38 -7.73
N LEU A 163 -36.83 -18.21 -7.16
CA LEU A 163 -37.83 -18.10 -6.10
C LEU A 163 -39.19 -18.62 -6.58
N GLY A 164 -39.64 -18.22 -7.79
CA GLY A 164 -40.86 -18.73 -8.39
C GLY A 164 -40.85 -20.23 -8.56
N ASN A 165 -39.71 -20.85 -8.97
CA ASN A 165 -39.59 -22.28 -9.09
C ASN A 165 -39.64 -23.01 -7.72
N THR A 166 -39.02 -22.45 -6.65
CA THR A 166 -39.13 -23.02 -5.30
C THR A 166 -40.56 -22.95 -4.77
N GLN A 167 -41.28 -21.86 -5.08
CA GLN A 167 -42.68 -21.67 -4.72
C GLN A 167 -43.58 -22.65 -5.48
N TYR A 168 -43.30 -22.86 -6.78
CA TYR A 168 -44.00 -23.87 -7.58
C TYR A 168 -43.84 -25.27 -6.98
N ALA A 169 -42.60 -25.65 -6.62
CA ALA A 169 -42.32 -26.90 -5.96
C ALA A 169 -43.05 -27.06 -4.61
N GLY A 170 -43.20 -25.96 -3.86
CA GLY A 170 -43.97 -25.87 -2.62
C GLY A 170 -45.49 -25.75 -2.80
N ARG A 171 -46.00 -25.75 -4.05
CA ARG A 171 -47.41 -25.55 -4.42
C ARG A 171 -47.95 -24.14 -4.07
N ASP A 172 -47.06 -23.17 -3.84
CA ASP A 172 -47.41 -21.77 -3.60
C ASP A 172 -47.59 -21.05 -4.95
N TYR A 173 -48.53 -21.52 -5.77
CA TYR A 173 -48.66 -21.14 -7.18
C TYR A 173 -48.96 -19.67 -7.41
N LYS A 174 -49.70 -19.00 -6.51
CA LYS A 174 -50.01 -17.56 -6.63
C LYS A 174 -48.78 -16.70 -6.46
N GLU A 175 -47.98 -17.01 -5.48
CA GLU A 175 -46.70 -16.34 -5.16
C GLU A 175 -45.69 -16.58 -6.28
N ALA A 176 -45.62 -17.81 -6.82
CA ALA A 176 -44.79 -18.16 -7.97
C ALA A 176 -45.15 -17.28 -9.19
N ILE A 177 -46.45 -17.15 -9.53
CA ILE A 177 -46.93 -16.30 -10.63
C ILE A 177 -46.50 -14.86 -10.39
N ALA A 178 -46.62 -14.33 -9.17
CA ALA A 178 -46.24 -12.96 -8.85
C ALA A 178 -44.75 -12.69 -9.07
N ASN A 179 -43.87 -13.65 -8.66
CA ASN A 179 -42.42 -13.54 -8.85
C ASN A 179 -42.03 -13.66 -10.34
N PHE A 180 -42.57 -14.61 -11.08
CA PHE A 180 -42.32 -14.72 -12.52
C PHE A 180 -42.80 -13.48 -13.29
N ARG A 181 -43.97 -12.93 -12.98
CA ARG A 181 -44.46 -11.69 -13.59
C ARG A 181 -43.56 -10.49 -13.26
N SER A 182 -43.11 -10.41 -12.01
CA SER A 182 -42.16 -9.33 -11.61
C SER A 182 -40.86 -9.43 -12.36
N MET A 183 -40.32 -10.65 -12.54
CA MET A 183 -39.14 -10.88 -13.35
C MET A 183 -39.35 -10.47 -14.81
N LEU A 184 -40.44 -10.92 -15.46
CA LEU A 184 -40.76 -10.59 -16.86
C LEU A 184 -40.91 -9.10 -17.08
N LYS A 185 -41.53 -8.39 -16.09
CA LYS A 185 -41.69 -6.93 -16.15
C LYS A 185 -40.35 -6.19 -16.06
N ALA A 186 -39.44 -6.68 -15.20
CA ALA A 186 -38.13 -6.06 -14.99
C ALA A 186 -37.13 -6.38 -16.11
N ALA A 187 -37.17 -7.58 -16.65
CA ALA A 187 -36.20 -8.08 -17.64
C ALA A 187 -36.87 -8.97 -18.70
N PRO A 188 -37.65 -8.39 -19.61
CA PRO A 188 -38.37 -9.14 -20.64
C PRO A 188 -37.44 -9.85 -21.64
N GLN A 189 -36.21 -9.40 -21.79
CA GLN A 189 -35.18 -10.01 -22.65
C GLN A 189 -34.25 -11.00 -21.91
N HIS A 190 -34.56 -11.34 -20.68
CA HIS A 190 -33.79 -12.31 -19.91
C HIS A 190 -33.79 -13.67 -20.57
N ALA A 191 -32.66 -14.40 -20.55
CA ALA A 191 -32.57 -15.71 -21.20
C ALA A 191 -33.64 -16.70 -20.73
N ARG A 192 -34.13 -16.57 -19.49
CA ARG A 192 -35.18 -17.41 -18.90
C ARG A 192 -36.58 -16.80 -18.96
N ALA A 193 -36.77 -15.73 -19.75
CA ALA A 193 -38.08 -15.06 -19.81
C ALA A 193 -39.18 -15.97 -20.37
N ALA A 194 -38.87 -16.72 -21.43
CA ALA A 194 -39.79 -17.68 -22.02
C ALA A 194 -40.13 -18.81 -21.03
N ASP A 195 -39.15 -19.32 -20.29
CA ASP A 195 -39.35 -20.35 -19.25
C ASP A 195 -40.22 -19.84 -18.10
N ALA A 196 -40.01 -18.59 -17.70
CA ALA A 196 -40.84 -17.96 -16.67
C ALA A 196 -42.32 -17.82 -17.13
N ALA A 197 -42.54 -17.44 -18.39
CA ALA A 197 -43.90 -17.39 -18.97
C ALA A 197 -44.55 -18.78 -19.01
N LEU A 198 -43.81 -19.80 -19.40
CA LEU A 198 -44.29 -21.20 -19.38
C LEU A 198 -44.60 -21.63 -17.94
N SER A 199 -43.78 -21.28 -16.97
CA SER A 199 -43.99 -21.57 -15.55
C SER A 199 -45.24 -20.90 -14.98
N ILE A 200 -45.55 -19.64 -15.42
CA ILE A 200 -46.82 -18.98 -15.08
C ILE A 200 -48.01 -19.80 -15.58
N ALA A 201 -47.95 -20.26 -16.85
CA ALA A 201 -49.06 -21.05 -17.40
C ALA A 201 -49.22 -22.40 -16.63
N ASN A 202 -48.08 -23.02 -16.22
CA ASN A 202 -48.14 -24.23 -15.39
C ASN A 202 -48.83 -23.98 -14.02
N CYS A 203 -48.41 -22.89 -13.34
CA CYS A 203 -49.04 -22.50 -12.08
C CYS A 203 -50.57 -22.23 -12.26
N GLN A 204 -50.98 -21.60 -13.36
CA GLN A 204 -52.39 -21.32 -13.65
C GLN A 204 -53.17 -22.62 -13.89
N LEU A 205 -52.59 -23.59 -14.58
CA LEU A 205 -53.24 -24.91 -14.74
C LEU A 205 -53.41 -25.66 -13.41
N GLU A 206 -52.40 -25.63 -12.54
CA GLU A 206 -52.50 -26.19 -11.19
C GLU A 206 -53.61 -25.50 -10.35
N LEU A 207 -53.79 -24.18 -10.55
CA LEU A 207 -54.88 -23.40 -9.95
C LEU A 207 -56.25 -23.61 -10.64
N LYS A 208 -56.33 -24.48 -11.67
CA LYS A 208 -57.50 -24.70 -12.49
C LYS A 208 -57.98 -23.45 -13.29
N ASP A 209 -57.08 -22.44 -13.45
CA ASP A 209 -57.32 -21.27 -14.31
C ASP A 209 -56.91 -21.60 -15.77
N THR A 210 -57.65 -22.44 -16.42
CA THR A 210 -57.37 -22.86 -17.81
C THR A 210 -57.47 -21.70 -18.76
N LYS A 211 -58.40 -20.73 -18.55
CA LYS A 211 -58.49 -19.54 -19.43
C LYS A 211 -57.25 -18.66 -19.31
N GLY A 212 -56.77 -18.41 -18.11
CA GLY A 212 -55.51 -17.69 -17.89
C GLY A 212 -54.33 -18.40 -18.50
N ALA A 213 -54.22 -19.69 -18.32
CA ALA A 213 -53.13 -20.52 -18.86
C ALA A 213 -53.12 -20.45 -20.41
N VAL A 214 -54.27 -20.61 -21.08
CA VAL A 214 -54.36 -20.52 -22.55
C VAL A 214 -53.90 -19.15 -23.01
N LYS A 215 -54.32 -18.08 -22.37
CA LYS A 215 -53.87 -16.72 -22.71
C LYS A 215 -52.35 -16.56 -22.52
N THR A 216 -51.83 -17.00 -21.39
CA THR A 216 -50.37 -16.91 -21.10
C THR A 216 -49.55 -17.70 -22.13
N LEU A 217 -49.99 -18.88 -22.55
CA LEU A 217 -49.32 -19.72 -23.55
C LEU A 217 -49.38 -19.03 -24.96
N GLN A 218 -50.46 -18.35 -25.30
CA GLN A 218 -50.57 -17.62 -26.54
C GLN A 218 -49.62 -16.41 -26.55
N ASP A 219 -49.60 -15.65 -25.45
CA ASP A 219 -48.68 -14.51 -25.28
C ASP A 219 -47.21 -15.00 -25.36
N LEU A 220 -46.87 -16.11 -24.70
CA LEU A 220 -45.53 -16.73 -24.79
C LEU A 220 -45.09 -17.06 -26.23
N VAL A 221 -45.97 -17.69 -27.01
CA VAL A 221 -45.68 -18.03 -28.43
C VAL A 221 -45.50 -16.77 -29.27
N LYS A 222 -46.25 -15.71 -28.98
CA LYS A 222 -46.14 -14.43 -29.66
C LYS A 222 -44.86 -13.66 -29.31
N ASP A 223 -44.53 -13.59 -28.02
CA ASP A 223 -43.46 -12.72 -27.53
C ASP A 223 -42.09 -13.40 -27.60
N TYR A 224 -42.03 -14.75 -27.55
CA TYR A 224 -40.79 -15.53 -27.58
C TYR A 224 -40.84 -16.66 -28.61
N PRO A 225 -41.17 -16.39 -29.90
CA PRO A 225 -41.51 -17.41 -30.89
C PRO A 225 -40.40 -18.43 -31.21
N ALA A 226 -39.11 -18.07 -30.99
CA ALA A 226 -37.95 -18.90 -31.26
C ALA A 226 -37.52 -19.74 -30.05
N SER A 227 -38.18 -19.63 -28.90
CA SER A 227 -37.79 -20.36 -27.67
C SER A 227 -38.31 -21.80 -27.66
N GLU A 228 -37.63 -22.70 -26.97
CA GLU A 228 -38.10 -24.06 -26.74
C GLU A 228 -39.42 -24.05 -25.92
N ALA A 229 -39.55 -23.12 -24.97
CA ALA A 229 -40.76 -22.89 -24.23
C ALA A 229 -41.97 -22.59 -25.14
N ALA A 230 -41.78 -21.84 -26.24
CA ALA A 230 -42.83 -21.56 -27.22
C ALA A 230 -43.25 -22.84 -28.00
N SER A 231 -42.35 -23.74 -28.29
CA SER A 231 -42.67 -25.04 -28.88
C SER A 231 -43.53 -25.87 -27.96
N THR A 232 -43.13 -25.98 -26.68
CA THR A 232 -43.90 -26.64 -25.65
C THR A 232 -45.28 -25.96 -25.43
N ALA A 233 -45.35 -24.63 -25.50
CA ALA A 233 -46.60 -23.89 -25.39
C ALA A 233 -47.59 -24.21 -26.55
N LYS A 234 -47.09 -24.32 -27.80
CA LYS A 234 -47.90 -24.69 -28.96
C LYS A 234 -48.51 -26.10 -28.80
N GLU A 235 -47.74 -27.07 -28.35
CA GLU A 235 -48.25 -28.43 -28.10
C GLU A 235 -49.32 -28.44 -27.00
N ARG A 236 -49.11 -27.73 -25.91
CA ARG A 236 -50.08 -27.62 -24.84
C ARG A 236 -51.37 -26.94 -25.24
N LEU A 237 -51.28 -25.90 -26.07
CA LEU A 237 -52.49 -25.22 -26.60
C LEU A 237 -53.33 -26.11 -27.46
N GLN A 238 -52.72 -27.11 -28.17
CA GLN A 238 -53.49 -28.10 -28.92
C GLN A 238 -54.25 -29.10 -28.02
N ARG A 239 -53.72 -29.40 -26.82
CA ARG A 239 -54.35 -30.32 -25.87
C ARG A 239 -55.43 -29.63 -24.97
N LEU A 240 -55.39 -28.31 -24.87
CA LEU A 240 -56.31 -27.54 -24.05
C LEU A 240 -57.51 -27.00 -24.85
N LYS A 241 -57.56 -27.24 -26.16
CA LYS A 241 -58.70 -27.00 -27.03
C LYS A 241 -59.71 -28.14 -26.87
#